data_48d3cc68a9da4c3fa3001e6d612e7aa3
#
_entry.id   48d3cc68a9da4c3fa3001e6d612e7aa3
#
_cell.length_a   1.000
_cell.length_b   1.000
_cell.length_c   1.000
_cell.angle_alpha   90.00
_cell.angle_beta   90.00
_cell.angle_gamma   90.00
#
_symmetry.space_group_name_H-M   'P 1'
#
loop_
_entity.id
_entity.type
_entity.pdbx_description
1 polymer ?
#
loop_
_entity_poly.entity_id
_entity_poly.type
_entity_poly.pdbx_seq_one_letter_code
_entity_poly.pdbx_strand_id
1 'polypeptide(L)'
;LAGMVFCADCGSRMSFSSPESKHRDFDVVYDSDSSWQCSKYRNMYVSCTSHFIKTSTIEAAILNAIKAMTKEIIENEDEFAEQLQAAWENQNTQVSSESKKELHSVQKRIDELDALIRSLYENSVLGKIPERQYQRLMAQYDEEQAVCEARIAELKRELDIVETTKVDLKRFIKLIRKYKDCETLTDEMLYELVEKVVIHSASGGRTIYRQQQIDIYFNFIGDTFPSQIEISRGDK
;
A
#
# COMPACT_ATOMS: atom_id res chain seq x y z
N LEU A 1 13.36 -6.25 -10.11
CA LEU A 1 12.76 -4.88 -10.06
C LEU A 1 11.70 -4.62 -11.14
N ALA A 2 11.49 -5.53 -12.11
CA ALA A 2 10.53 -5.35 -13.18
C ALA A 2 9.09 -5.13 -12.63
N GLY A 3 8.50 -4.00 -13.00
CA GLY A 3 7.14 -3.65 -12.56
C GLY A 3 7.00 -3.04 -11.17
N MET A 4 8.09 -2.96 -10.39
CA MET A 4 8.10 -2.45 -9.01
C MET A 4 8.56 -0.99 -8.90
N VAL A 5 9.13 -0.39 -9.95
CA VAL A 5 9.71 0.96 -9.91
C VAL A 5 8.74 1.98 -10.49
N PHE A 6 8.43 3.02 -9.70
CA PHE A 6 7.43 4.04 -10.03
C PHE A 6 8.02 5.45 -9.93
N CYS A 7 7.46 6.38 -10.67
CA CYS A 7 7.78 7.80 -10.61
C CYS A 7 6.94 8.49 -9.53
N ALA A 8 7.57 9.26 -8.65
CA ALA A 8 6.89 9.98 -7.57
C ALA A 8 5.92 11.05 -8.08
N ASP A 9 6.28 11.79 -9.15
CA ASP A 9 5.50 12.92 -9.63
C ASP A 9 4.24 12.49 -10.40
N CYS A 10 4.33 11.40 -11.18
CA CYS A 10 3.22 11.01 -12.05
C CYS A 10 2.63 9.64 -11.78
N GLY A 11 3.16 8.89 -10.79
CA GLY A 11 2.70 7.56 -10.41
C GLY A 11 2.89 6.47 -11.48
N SER A 12 3.47 6.80 -12.65
CA SER A 12 3.65 5.81 -13.72
C SER A 12 4.81 4.88 -13.42
N ARG A 13 4.70 3.63 -13.87
CA ARG A 13 5.83 2.69 -13.87
C ARG A 13 6.99 3.27 -14.67
N MET A 14 8.20 3.09 -14.18
CA MET A 14 9.40 3.50 -14.89
C MET A 14 9.79 2.48 -15.96
N SER A 15 10.37 2.98 -17.05
CA SER A 15 10.88 2.15 -18.14
C SER A 15 12.31 1.75 -17.86
N PHE A 16 12.60 0.47 -17.99
CA PHE A 16 13.94 -0.10 -17.93
C PHE A 16 14.70 0.16 -19.22
N SER A 17 15.98 0.44 -19.12
CA SER A 17 16.91 0.58 -20.25
C SER A 17 18.20 -0.16 -19.94
N SER A 18 18.49 -1.17 -20.75
CA SER A 18 19.77 -1.89 -20.73
C SER A 18 20.73 -1.32 -21.79
N PRO A 19 22.03 -1.30 -21.53
CA PRO A 19 23.02 -0.88 -22.52
C PRO A 19 23.20 -1.88 -23.68
N GLU A 20 22.63 -3.08 -23.61
CA GLU A 20 22.78 -4.14 -24.62
C GLU A 20 22.45 -3.73 -26.06
N SER A 21 21.71 -2.64 -26.25
CA SER A 21 21.32 -2.20 -27.60
C SER A 21 22.46 -1.53 -28.41
N LYS A 22 23.66 -1.33 -27.85
CA LYS A 22 24.72 -0.55 -28.48
C LYS A 22 25.98 -1.31 -28.86
N HIS A 23 26.23 -2.51 -28.36
CA HIS A 23 27.42 -3.28 -28.72
C HIS A 23 27.05 -4.70 -29.20
N ARG A 24 27.52 -5.04 -30.42
CA ARG A 24 27.32 -6.36 -31.05
C ARG A 24 28.24 -7.46 -30.51
N ASP A 25 28.98 -7.23 -29.43
CA ASP A 25 29.84 -8.22 -28.77
C ASP A 25 29.09 -8.79 -27.56
N PHE A 26 28.64 -10.01 -27.74
CA PHE A 26 27.57 -10.71 -27.03
C PHE A 26 27.91 -11.23 -25.63
N ASP A 27 29.09 -11.02 -25.07
CA ASP A 27 29.53 -11.82 -23.92
C ASP A 27 29.65 -11.07 -22.57
N VAL A 28 29.33 -9.78 -22.48
CA VAL A 28 29.41 -9.06 -21.20
C VAL A 28 28.20 -8.17 -21.01
N VAL A 29 27.20 -8.67 -20.27
CA VAL A 29 26.08 -7.87 -19.76
C VAL A 29 26.60 -7.10 -18.55
N TYR A 30 26.84 -5.81 -18.71
CA TYR A 30 27.14 -4.93 -17.58
C TYR A 30 25.83 -4.50 -16.92
N ASP A 31 25.32 -5.29 -15.99
CA ASP A 31 24.15 -4.98 -15.16
C ASP A 31 24.30 -3.64 -14.43
N SER A 32 25.54 -3.25 -14.13
CA SER A 32 25.87 -1.97 -13.48
C SER A 32 25.48 -0.74 -14.27
N ASP A 33 25.29 -0.83 -15.59
CA ASP A 33 24.94 0.29 -16.47
C ASP A 33 23.44 0.38 -16.80
N SER A 34 22.65 -0.60 -16.41
CA SER A 34 21.20 -0.54 -16.60
C SER A 34 20.56 0.58 -15.77
N SER A 35 19.46 1.13 -16.26
CA SER A 35 18.83 2.29 -15.66
C SER A 35 17.32 2.32 -15.84
N TRP A 36 16.68 3.12 -15.00
CA TRP A 36 15.24 3.35 -14.99
C TRP A 36 14.94 4.80 -15.30
N GLN A 37 13.95 5.03 -16.15
CA GLN A 37 13.50 6.37 -16.52
C GLN A 37 11.98 6.45 -16.53
N CYS A 38 11.43 7.59 -16.12
CA CYS A 38 9.99 7.83 -16.13
C CYS A 38 9.42 7.61 -17.53
N SER A 39 8.44 6.70 -17.67
CA SER A 39 7.85 6.34 -18.96
C SER A 39 7.12 7.50 -19.62
N LYS A 40 6.45 8.35 -18.85
CA LYS A 40 5.76 9.54 -19.37
C LYS A 40 6.74 10.58 -19.90
N TYR A 41 7.84 10.82 -19.18
CA TYR A 41 8.88 11.71 -19.65
C TYR A 41 9.56 11.19 -20.92
N ARG A 42 9.90 9.89 -20.96
CA ARG A 42 10.54 9.24 -22.11
C ARG A 42 9.70 9.30 -23.37
N ASN A 43 8.39 9.15 -23.25
CA ASN A 43 7.48 9.09 -24.39
C ASN A 43 6.95 10.46 -24.83
N MET A 44 7.46 11.56 -24.29
CA MET A 44 7.04 12.95 -24.58
C MET A 44 5.52 13.21 -24.38
N TYR A 45 4.82 12.30 -23.75
CA TYR A 45 3.43 12.49 -23.39
C TYR A 45 3.34 13.19 -22.04
N VAL A 46 3.23 14.51 -22.07
CA VAL A 46 2.78 15.34 -20.92
C VAL A 46 3.73 15.44 -19.71
N SER A 47 4.05 16.66 -19.32
CA SER A 47 4.19 17.21 -17.96
C SER A 47 4.80 16.35 -16.83
N CYS A 48 5.76 15.48 -17.07
CA CYS A 48 6.58 14.92 -16.02
C CYS A 48 8.04 15.37 -16.20
N THR A 49 8.76 15.57 -15.09
CA THR A 49 10.17 15.91 -15.10
C THR A 49 11.06 14.69 -15.32
N SER A 50 12.36 14.91 -15.56
CA SER A 50 13.30 13.81 -15.79
C SER A 50 13.59 13.07 -14.48
N HIS A 51 13.05 11.86 -14.36
CA HIS A 51 13.38 10.92 -13.32
C HIS A 51 14.26 9.83 -13.91
N PHE A 52 15.49 9.76 -13.45
CA PHE A 52 16.49 8.79 -13.93
C PHE A 52 17.30 8.27 -12.76
N ILE A 53 17.47 6.94 -12.68
CA ILE A 53 18.26 6.27 -11.67
C ILE A 53 18.89 4.99 -12.23
N LYS A 54 20.07 4.61 -11.74
CA LYS A 54 20.73 3.35 -12.08
C LYS A 54 20.12 2.19 -11.29
N THR A 55 20.09 0.99 -11.88
CA THR A 55 19.62 -0.22 -11.20
C THR A 55 20.47 -0.51 -9.97
N SER A 56 21.79 -0.47 -10.09
CA SER A 56 22.71 -0.69 -8.97
C SER A 56 22.46 0.25 -7.77
N THR A 57 22.03 1.49 -8.04
CA THR A 57 21.70 2.45 -6.99
C THR A 57 20.42 2.07 -6.24
N ILE A 58 19.39 1.60 -6.97
CA ILE A 58 18.16 1.11 -6.36
C ILE A 58 18.43 -0.14 -5.51
N GLU A 59 19.20 -1.09 -6.05
CA GLU A 59 19.54 -2.33 -5.36
C GLU A 59 20.35 -2.09 -4.09
N ALA A 60 21.33 -1.19 -4.15
CA ALA A 60 22.10 -0.77 -2.98
C ALA A 60 21.20 -0.10 -1.92
N ALA A 61 20.27 0.76 -2.34
CA ALA A 61 19.33 1.41 -1.45
C ALA A 61 18.43 0.38 -0.75
N ILE A 62 17.86 -0.56 -1.49
CA ILE A 62 17.01 -1.62 -0.94
C ILE A 62 17.81 -2.48 0.06
N LEU A 63 19.00 -2.93 -0.32
CA LEU A 63 19.84 -3.74 0.55
C LEU A 63 20.21 -3.01 1.85
N ASN A 64 20.56 -1.73 1.76
CA ASN A 64 20.86 -0.90 2.93
C ASN A 64 19.63 -0.72 3.83
N ALA A 65 18.45 -0.52 3.25
CA ALA A 65 17.21 -0.44 4.01
C ALA A 65 16.92 -1.74 4.76
N ILE A 66 17.05 -2.89 4.09
CA ILE A 66 16.87 -4.21 4.70
C ILE A 66 17.88 -4.42 5.84
N LYS A 67 19.16 -4.08 5.63
CA LYS A 67 20.21 -4.21 6.66
C LYS A 67 19.96 -3.31 7.86
N ALA A 68 19.52 -2.08 7.64
CA ALA A 68 19.19 -1.14 8.73
C ALA A 68 18.03 -1.66 9.58
N MET A 69 16.94 -2.11 8.94
CA MET A 69 15.81 -2.71 9.66
C MET A 69 16.19 -4.00 10.37
N THR A 70 17.01 -4.84 9.74
CA THR A 70 17.47 -6.09 10.35
C THR A 70 18.29 -5.82 11.61
N LYS A 71 19.19 -4.83 11.57
CA LYS A 71 19.98 -4.42 12.71
C LYS A 71 19.09 -3.92 13.86
N GLU A 72 18.15 -3.06 13.58
CA GLU A 72 17.21 -2.50 14.56
C GLU A 72 16.36 -3.60 15.21
N ILE A 73 15.85 -4.55 14.40
CA ILE A 73 15.07 -5.70 14.90
C ILE A 73 15.94 -6.62 15.80
N ILE A 74 17.21 -6.84 15.46
CA ILE A 74 18.10 -7.72 16.27
C ILE A 74 18.50 -7.05 17.57
N GLU A 75 18.80 -5.74 17.54
CA GLU A 75 19.26 -5.00 18.71
C GLU A 75 18.14 -4.69 19.70
N ASN A 76 16.92 -4.41 19.20
CA ASN A 76 15.78 -3.94 20.00
C ASN A 76 14.45 -4.56 19.54
N GLU A 77 14.38 -5.89 19.46
CA GLU A 77 13.23 -6.60 18.87
C GLU A 77 11.88 -6.22 19.50
N ASP A 78 11.83 -6.22 20.82
CA ASP A 78 10.59 -5.94 21.56
C ASP A 78 10.19 -4.46 21.37
N GLU A 79 11.14 -3.54 21.41
CA GLU A 79 10.89 -2.11 21.20
C GLU A 79 10.48 -1.80 19.78
N PHE A 80 11.12 -2.41 18.78
CA PHE A 80 10.75 -2.25 17.37
C PHE A 80 9.36 -2.83 17.06
N ALA A 81 9.05 -4.00 17.62
CA ALA A 81 7.71 -4.59 17.49
C ALA A 81 6.64 -3.72 18.15
N GLU A 82 6.93 -3.14 19.32
CA GLU A 82 6.04 -2.20 20.01
C GLU A 82 5.87 -0.89 19.22
N GLN A 83 6.93 -0.33 18.67
CA GLN A 83 6.88 0.89 17.85
C GLN A 83 6.06 0.68 16.56
N LEU A 84 6.28 -0.44 15.86
CA LEU A 84 5.50 -0.82 14.70
C LEU A 84 4.03 -1.02 15.07
N GLN A 85 3.76 -1.71 16.17
CA GLN A 85 2.40 -1.92 16.64
C GLN A 85 1.74 -0.62 17.07
N ALA A 86 2.45 0.24 17.81
CA ALA A 86 1.93 1.54 18.25
C ALA A 86 1.64 2.48 17.07
N ALA A 87 2.52 2.54 16.08
CA ALA A 87 2.30 3.35 14.89
C ALA A 87 1.13 2.83 14.05
N TRP A 88 1.02 1.50 13.90
CA TRP A 88 -0.12 0.86 13.25
C TRP A 88 -1.42 1.13 14.03
N GLU A 89 -1.39 1.00 15.36
CA GLU A 89 -2.54 1.29 16.22
C GLU A 89 -2.94 2.76 16.14
N ASN A 90 -2.02 3.70 16.19
CA ASN A 90 -2.31 5.13 16.07
C ASN A 90 -2.98 5.47 14.72
N GLN A 91 -2.56 4.84 13.63
CA GLN A 91 -3.12 5.07 12.30
C GLN A 91 -4.49 4.39 12.12
N ASN A 92 -4.70 3.22 12.72
CA ASN A 92 -5.88 2.39 12.46
C ASN A 92 -6.89 2.33 13.62
N THR A 93 -6.51 2.70 14.85
CA THR A 93 -7.40 2.57 16.02
C THR A 93 -8.59 3.50 15.92
N GLN A 94 -8.40 4.73 15.44
CA GLN A 94 -9.49 5.69 15.31
C GLN A 94 -10.46 5.22 14.21
N VAL A 95 -9.95 4.85 13.04
CA VAL A 95 -10.74 4.33 11.92
C VAL A 95 -11.48 3.06 12.33
N SER A 96 -10.79 2.09 12.93
CA SER A 96 -11.39 0.83 13.37
C SER A 96 -12.45 1.02 14.47
N SER A 97 -12.25 1.99 15.39
CA SER A 97 -13.24 2.31 16.43
C SER A 97 -14.48 2.95 15.86
N GLU A 98 -14.32 3.88 14.92
CA GLU A 98 -15.42 4.55 14.24
C GLU A 98 -16.20 3.57 13.37
N SER A 99 -15.53 2.78 12.56
CA SER A 99 -16.16 1.75 11.70
C SER A 99 -16.90 0.68 12.53
N LYS A 100 -16.39 0.27 13.69
CA LYS A 100 -17.10 -0.65 14.60
C LYS A 100 -18.36 -0.05 15.20
N LYS A 101 -18.32 1.24 15.61
CA LYS A 101 -19.48 1.95 16.14
C LYS A 101 -20.54 2.14 15.06
N GLU A 102 -20.13 2.53 13.86
CA GLU A 102 -21.01 2.68 12.72
C GLU A 102 -21.64 1.34 12.33
N LEU A 103 -20.86 0.26 12.27
CA LEU A 103 -21.34 -1.08 11.98
C LEU A 103 -22.44 -1.51 12.96
N HIS A 104 -22.22 -1.27 14.26
CA HIS A 104 -23.23 -1.57 15.28
C HIS A 104 -24.51 -0.74 15.09
N SER A 105 -24.36 0.55 14.76
CA SER A 105 -25.50 1.45 14.53
C SER A 105 -26.31 1.04 13.30
N VAL A 106 -25.65 0.71 12.19
CA VAL A 106 -26.32 0.28 10.96
C VAL A 106 -26.98 -1.07 11.14
N GLN A 107 -26.34 -2.00 11.87
CA GLN A 107 -26.95 -3.31 12.20
C GLN A 107 -28.23 -3.13 13.02
N LYS A 108 -28.18 -2.27 14.05
CA LYS A 108 -29.37 -1.94 14.85
C LYS A 108 -30.48 -1.33 13.98
N ARG A 109 -30.12 -0.50 13.00
CA ARG A 109 -31.11 0.07 12.08
C ARG A 109 -31.79 -0.99 11.21
N ILE A 110 -31.07 -1.99 10.75
CA ILE A 110 -31.68 -3.15 10.04
C ILE A 110 -32.68 -3.88 10.95
N ASP A 111 -32.30 -4.16 12.21
CA ASP A 111 -33.18 -4.84 13.15
C ASP A 111 -34.47 -4.03 13.40
N GLU A 112 -34.36 -2.69 13.46
CA GLU A 112 -35.51 -1.78 13.56
C GLU A 112 -36.39 -1.83 12.30
N LEU A 113 -35.78 -1.82 11.10
CA LEU A 113 -36.51 -1.92 9.83
C LEU A 113 -37.25 -3.25 9.71
N ASP A 114 -36.63 -4.37 10.09
CA ASP A 114 -37.30 -5.68 10.13
C ASP A 114 -38.52 -5.68 11.03
N ALA A 115 -38.44 -5.04 12.20
CA ALA A 115 -39.57 -4.90 13.10
C ALA A 115 -40.69 -4.03 12.50
N LEU A 116 -40.32 -2.92 11.83
CA LEU A 116 -41.27 -2.03 11.15
C LEU A 116 -41.95 -2.71 9.96
N ILE A 117 -41.23 -3.45 9.15
CA ILE A 117 -41.75 -4.23 8.02
C ILE A 117 -42.74 -5.26 8.50
N ARG A 118 -42.43 -6.00 9.57
CA ARG A 118 -43.34 -6.97 10.20
C ARG A 118 -44.61 -6.31 10.69
N SER A 119 -44.49 -5.21 11.42
CA SER A 119 -45.64 -4.47 11.93
C SER A 119 -46.49 -3.88 10.79
N LEU A 120 -45.87 -3.39 9.73
CA LEU A 120 -46.56 -2.87 8.55
C LEU A 120 -47.35 -3.97 7.84
N TYR A 121 -46.76 -5.15 7.69
CA TYR A 121 -47.43 -6.33 7.13
C TYR A 121 -48.65 -6.74 7.96
N GLU A 122 -48.52 -6.88 9.29
CA GLU A 122 -49.60 -7.22 10.19
C GLU A 122 -50.77 -6.23 10.11
N ASN A 123 -50.48 -4.93 10.10
CA ASN A 123 -51.49 -3.88 10.01
C ASN A 123 -52.17 -3.86 8.61
N SER A 124 -51.46 -4.18 7.56
CA SER A 124 -52.04 -4.33 6.20
C SER A 124 -53.01 -5.50 6.15
N VAL A 125 -52.64 -6.66 6.70
CA VAL A 125 -53.51 -7.85 6.77
C VAL A 125 -54.78 -7.57 7.57
N LEU A 126 -54.67 -6.78 8.62
CA LEU A 126 -55.83 -6.34 9.45
C LEU A 126 -56.69 -5.23 8.80
N GLY A 127 -56.38 -4.81 7.60
CA GLY A 127 -57.10 -3.77 6.87
C GLY A 127 -56.97 -2.36 7.47
N LYS A 128 -55.99 -2.12 8.36
CA LYS A 128 -55.75 -0.83 9.01
C LYS A 128 -55.03 0.15 8.16
N ILE A 129 -54.33 -0.33 7.10
CA ILE A 129 -53.52 0.48 6.21
C ILE A 129 -54.05 0.29 4.78
N PRO A 130 -54.32 1.39 4.03
CA PRO A 130 -54.66 1.31 2.64
C PRO A 130 -53.53 0.71 1.80
N GLU A 131 -53.87 -0.14 0.83
CA GLU A 131 -52.91 -0.88 -0.03
C GLU A 131 -51.84 0.06 -0.68
N ARG A 132 -52.24 1.23 -1.18
CA ARG A 132 -51.33 2.21 -1.77
C ARG A 132 -50.29 2.75 -0.76
N GLN A 133 -50.66 2.87 0.51
CA GLN A 133 -49.73 3.33 1.56
C GLN A 133 -48.77 2.19 1.95
N TYR A 134 -49.31 0.95 2.06
CA TYR A 134 -48.51 -0.21 2.31
C TYR A 134 -47.41 -0.39 1.31
N GLN A 135 -47.75 -0.40 0.00
CA GLN A 135 -46.75 -0.58 -1.07
C GLN A 135 -45.68 0.54 -1.07
N ARG A 136 -46.08 1.79 -0.83
CA ARG A 136 -45.12 2.90 -0.76
C ARG A 136 -44.16 2.77 0.43
N LEU A 137 -44.66 2.40 1.61
CA LEU A 137 -43.82 2.25 2.81
C LEU A 137 -42.92 1.02 2.69
N MET A 138 -43.42 -0.10 2.15
CA MET A 138 -42.60 -1.27 1.86
C MET A 138 -41.43 -0.93 0.94
N ALA A 139 -41.70 -0.26 -0.19
CA ALA A 139 -40.63 0.14 -1.09
C ALA A 139 -39.59 1.05 -0.46
N GLN A 140 -39.99 1.96 0.45
CA GLN A 140 -39.07 2.82 1.18
C GLN A 140 -38.21 2.03 2.19
N TYR A 141 -38.80 1.08 2.91
CA TYR A 141 -38.07 0.24 3.86
C TYR A 141 -37.11 -0.73 3.15
N ASP A 142 -37.53 -1.31 2.03
CA ASP A 142 -36.68 -2.19 1.21
C ASP A 142 -35.47 -1.43 0.65
N GLU A 143 -35.66 -0.20 0.18
CA GLU A 143 -34.57 0.66 -0.31
C GLU A 143 -33.61 1.03 0.81
N GLU A 144 -34.13 1.44 1.99
CA GLU A 144 -33.29 1.76 3.14
C GLU A 144 -32.52 0.53 3.64
N GLN A 145 -33.16 -0.65 3.67
CA GLN A 145 -32.52 -1.89 4.06
C GLN A 145 -31.37 -2.25 3.12
N ALA A 146 -31.59 -2.13 1.80
CA ALA A 146 -30.53 -2.38 0.81
C ALA A 146 -29.30 -1.45 0.98
N VAL A 147 -29.55 -0.16 1.29
CA VAL A 147 -28.47 0.79 1.58
C VAL A 147 -27.72 0.39 2.85
N CYS A 148 -28.41 0.03 3.92
CA CYS A 148 -27.81 -0.43 5.17
C CYS A 148 -26.97 -1.72 4.97
N GLU A 149 -27.47 -2.69 4.22
CA GLU A 149 -26.75 -3.93 3.91
C GLU A 149 -25.47 -3.66 3.11
N ALA A 150 -25.54 -2.79 2.09
CA ALA A 150 -24.37 -2.39 1.33
C ALA A 150 -23.31 -1.72 2.23
N ARG A 151 -23.74 -0.84 3.14
CA ARG A 151 -22.81 -0.18 4.08
C ARG A 151 -22.18 -1.15 5.06
N ILE A 152 -22.94 -2.13 5.57
CA ILE A 152 -22.41 -3.21 6.43
C ILE A 152 -21.33 -4.01 5.69
N ALA A 153 -21.56 -4.34 4.42
CA ALA A 153 -20.59 -5.08 3.63
C ALA A 153 -19.28 -4.30 3.42
N GLU A 154 -19.38 -2.99 3.22
CA GLU A 154 -18.24 -2.10 3.11
C GLU A 154 -17.46 -1.99 4.43
N LEU A 155 -18.12 -1.71 5.55
CA LEU A 155 -17.51 -1.62 6.87
C LEU A 155 -16.83 -2.94 7.30
N LYS A 156 -17.43 -4.07 6.99
CA LYS A 156 -16.81 -5.39 7.24
C LYS A 156 -15.52 -5.56 6.45
N ARG A 157 -15.47 -5.12 5.17
CA ARG A 157 -14.25 -5.18 4.37
C ARG A 157 -13.16 -4.26 4.94
N GLU A 158 -13.51 -3.05 5.36
CA GLU A 158 -12.57 -2.13 6.01
C GLU A 158 -11.94 -2.76 7.27
N LEU A 159 -12.77 -3.38 8.12
CA LEU A 159 -12.31 -4.03 9.34
C LEU A 159 -11.46 -5.27 9.07
N ASP A 160 -11.78 -6.04 8.04
CA ASP A 160 -11.01 -7.22 7.62
C ASP A 160 -9.61 -6.83 7.11
N ILE A 161 -9.51 -5.75 6.35
CA ILE A 161 -8.22 -5.19 5.93
C ILE A 161 -7.36 -4.82 7.14
N VAL A 162 -7.94 -4.16 8.14
CA VAL A 162 -7.24 -3.79 9.38
C VAL A 162 -6.74 -5.02 10.14
N GLU A 163 -7.53 -6.08 10.23
CA GLU A 163 -7.17 -7.32 10.92
C GLU A 163 -6.09 -8.10 10.17
N THR A 164 -6.18 -8.16 8.85
CA THR A 164 -5.20 -8.82 7.98
C THR A 164 -3.83 -8.16 8.09
N THR A 165 -3.78 -6.83 8.09
CA THR A 165 -2.54 -6.06 8.23
C THR A 165 -1.83 -6.35 9.57
N LYS A 166 -2.57 -6.61 10.65
CA LYS A 166 -2.01 -7.00 11.96
C LYS A 166 -1.25 -8.35 11.92
N VAL A 167 -1.77 -9.30 11.17
CA VAL A 167 -1.15 -10.62 10.97
C VAL A 167 0.12 -10.48 10.13
N ASP A 168 0.07 -9.61 9.13
CA ASP A 168 1.17 -9.38 8.20
C ASP A 168 2.39 -8.74 8.87
N LEU A 169 2.21 -7.92 9.90
CA LEU A 169 3.30 -7.33 10.67
C LEU A 169 4.20 -8.38 11.33
N LYS A 170 3.60 -9.40 11.97
CA LYS A 170 4.35 -10.52 12.56
C LYS A 170 5.10 -11.34 11.51
N ARG A 171 4.49 -11.48 10.34
CA ARG A 171 5.09 -12.18 9.20
C ARG A 171 6.28 -11.40 8.65
N PHE A 172 6.15 -10.07 8.55
CA PHE A 172 7.25 -9.18 8.13
C PHE A 172 8.47 -9.32 9.05
N ILE A 173 8.30 -9.21 10.37
CA ILE A 173 9.40 -9.37 11.34
C ILE A 173 10.10 -10.73 11.17
N LYS A 174 9.31 -11.80 10.98
CA LYS A 174 9.87 -13.14 10.74
C LYS A 174 10.67 -13.22 9.45
N LEU A 175 10.22 -12.56 8.38
CA LEU A 175 10.92 -12.51 7.09
C LEU A 175 12.21 -11.70 7.16
N ILE A 176 12.18 -10.54 7.80
CA ILE A 176 13.41 -9.73 8.00
C ILE A 176 14.47 -10.53 8.74
N ARG A 177 14.12 -11.29 9.78
CA ARG A 177 15.07 -12.17 10.49
C ARG A 177 15.69 -13.26 9.60
N LYS A 178 14.93 -13.79 8.62
CA LYS A 178 15.45 -14.78 7.65
C LYS A 178 16.65 -14.22 6.90
N TYR A 179 16.66 -12.91 6.63
CA TYR A 179 17.66 -12.23 5.81
C TYR A 179 18.72 -11.44 6.61
N LYS A 180 18.89 -11.73 7.91
CA LYS A 180 19.82 -11.01 8.83
C LYS A 180 21.27 -10.97 8.35
N ASP A 181 21.76 -12.03 7.70
CA ASP A 181 23.15 -12.17 7.28
C ASP A 181 23.34 -11.96 5.76
N CYS A 182 22.40 -11.28 5.09
CA CYS A 182 22.49 -11.11 3.65
C CYS A 182 23.54 -10.04 3.27
N GLU A 183 24.48 -10.41 2.42
CA GLU A 183 25.49 -9.49 1.85
C GLU A 183 25.03 -8.87 0.53
N THR A 184 24.26 -9.62 -0.24
CA THR A 184 23.77 -9.23 -1.57
C THR A 184 22.25 -9.33 -1.66
N LEU A 185 21.65 -8.46 -2.45
CA LEU A 185 20.21 -8.49 -2.72
C LEU A 185 19.92 -9.63 -3.71
N THR A 186 19.04 -10.54 -3.33
CA THR A 186 18.57 -11.63 -4.18
C THR A 186 17.17 -11.35 -4.74
N ASP A 187 16.82 -11.99 -5.86
CA ASP A 187 15.47 -11.86 -6.42
C ASP A 187 14.40 -12.34 -5.42
N GLU A 188 14.70 -13.40 -4.64
CA GLU A 188 13.80 -13.89 -3.60
C GLU A 188 13.51 -12.82 -2.55
N MET A 189 14.55 -12.12 -2.07
CA MET A 189 14.40 -11.01 -1.10
C MET A 189 13.56 -9.87 -1.69
N LEU A 190 13.78 -9.52 -2.95
CA LEU A 190 13.02 -8.48 -3.63
C LEU A 190 11.53 -8.83 -3.64
N TYR A 191 11.17 -10.03 -4.10
CA TYR A 191 9.75 -10.43 -4.21
C TYR A 191 9.09 -10.66 -2.86
N GLU A 192 9.83 -11.16 -1.86
CA GLU A 192 9.26 -11.39 -0.54
C GLU A 192 9.11 -10.10 0.29
N LEU A 193 10.04 -9.16 0.17
CA LEU A 193 10.11 -7.99 1.05
C LEU A 193 9.62 -6.70 0.42
N VAL A 194 9.81 -6.48 -0.89
CA VAL A 194 9.57 -5.18 -1.54
C VAL A 194 8.26 -5.20 -2.34
N GLU A 195 7.37 -4.26 -2.02
CA GLU A 195 6.14 -4.04 -2.77
C GLU A 195 6.37 -3.13 -3.97
N LYS A 196 6.93 -1.95 -3.71
CA LYS A 196 7.21 -0.93 -4.74
C LYS A 196 8.34 -0.01 -4.31
N VAL A 197 8.99 0.60 -5.30
CA VAL A 197 10.02 1.62 -5.12
C VAL A 197 9.59 2.87 -5.87
N VAL A 198 9.56 4.01 -5.19
CA VAL A 198 9.14 5.29 -5.77
C VAL A 198 10.35 6.21 -5.88
N ILE A 199 10.61 6.70 -7.10
CA ILE A 199 11.77 7.51 -7.42
C ILE A 199 11.34 8.95 -7.58
N HIS A 200 11.92 9.82 -6.75
CA HIS A 200 11.71 11.28 -6.82
C HIS A 200 12.63 11.94 -7.86
N SER A 201 12.30 13.17 -8.22
CA SER A 201 13.15 13.99 -9.07
C SER A 201 14.48 14.28 -8.34
N ALA A 202 15.59 14.23 -9.08
CA ALA A 202 16.88 14.58 -8.51
C ALA A 202 17.06 16.09 -8.43
N SER A 203 17.58 16.60 -7.31
CA SER A 203 18.06 17.97 -7.13
C SER A 203 19.55 18.10 -7.43
N GLY A 204 20.08 19.33 -7.52
CA GLY A 204 21.52 19.58 -7.67
C GLY A 204 22.09 19.36 -9.09
N GLY A 205 21.26 19.07 -10.08
CA GLY A 205 21.65 18.92 -11.47
C GLY A 205 22.69 17.81 -11.72
N ARG A 206 23.69 18.07 -12.59
CA ARG A 206 24.79 17.12 -12.91
C ARG A 206 26.02 17.30 -12.03
N THR A 207 25.88 17.92 -10.87
CA THR A 207 26.98 18.22 -9.94
C THR A 207 27.22 17.07 -8.96
N ILE A 208 28.29 17.22 -8.15
CA ILE A 208 28.57 16.33 -7.01
C ILE A 208 27.52 16.45 -5.89
N TYR A 209 26.76 17.56 -5.86
CA TYR A 209 25.69 17.82 -4.90
C TYR A 209 24.33 17.26 -5.36
N ARG A 210 24.33 16.38 -6.35
CA ARG A 210 23.10 15.73 -6.78
C ARG A 210 22.56 14.84 -5.67
N GLN A 211 21.36 15.14 -5.22
CA GLN A 211 20.60 14.36 -4.26
C GLN A 211 19.34 13.80 -4.93
N GLN A 212 18.96 12.61 -4.55
CA GLN A 212 17.74 11.98 -5.05
C GLN A 212 17.12 11.15 -3.94
N GLN A 213 15.85 11.35 -3.68
CA GLN A 213 15.08 10.57 -2.72
C GLN A 213 14.52 9.33 -3.39
N ILE A 214 14.58 8.22 -2.66
CA ILE A 214 13.98 6.93 -3.00
C ILE A 214 13.11 6.50 -1.84
N ASP A 215 11.84 6.24 -2.09
CA ASP A 215 10.94 5.66 -1.10
C ASP A 215 10.76 4.17 -1.42
N ILE A 216 11.07 3.33 -0.45
CA ILE A 216 10.95 1.87 -0.55
C ILE A 216 9.77 1.44 0.32
N TYR A 217 8.80 0.79 -0.31
CA TYR A 217 7.62 0.25 0.36
C TYR A 217 7.80 -1.26 0.48
N PHE A 218 7.69 -1.75 1.70
CA PHE A 218 7.84 -3.16 1.99
C PHE A 218 6.50 -3.85 2.06
N ASN A 219 6.46 -5.10 1.60
CA ASN A 219 5.32 -5.98 1.76
C ASN A 219 4.97 -6.09 3.26
N PHE A 220 3.69 -6.20 3.58
CA PHE A 220 3.17 -6.40 4.93
C PHE A 220 3.11 -5.17 5.85
N ILE A 221 3.93 -4.14 5.61
CA ILE A 221 3.92 -2.88 6.37
C ILE A 221 3.44 -1.69 5.54
N GLY A 222 3.34 -1.87 4.21
CA GLY A 222 2.71 -0.96 3.26
C GLY A 222 3.17 0.48 3.38
N ASP A 223 2.21 1.40 3.23
CA ASP A 223 2.44 2.85 3.32
C ASP A 223 2.71 3.34 4.76
N THR A 224 2.63 2.45 5.78
CA THR A 224 2.78 2.82 7.18
C THR A 224 4.22 3.20 7.53
N PHE A 225 5.21 2.56 6.87
CA PHE A 225 6.63 2.79 7.11
C PHE A 225 7.45 2.74 5.82
N PRO A 226 7.34 3.74 4.93
CA PRO A 226 8.23 3.82 3.80
C PRO A 226 9.65 4.10 4.30
N SER A 227 10.63 3.28 3.92
CA SER A 227 12.03 3.63 4.14
C SER A 227 12.41 4.71 3.13
N GLN A 228 12.54 5.95 3.61
CA GLN A 228 12.99 7.08 2.82
C GLN A 228 14.51 7.14 2.82
N ILE A 229 15.12 7.00 1.67
CA ILE A 229 16.57 7.03 1.51
C ILE A 229 16.93 8.20 0.61
N GLU A 230 17.78 9.08 1.12
CA GLU A 230 18.39 10.16 0.33
C GLU A 230 19.75 9.70 -0.15
N ILE A 231 19.95 9.71 -1.47
CA ILE A 231 21.22 9.30 -2.10
C ILE A 231 21.93 10.53 -2.61
N SER A 232 23.17 10.71 -2.18
CA SER A 232 24.08 11.70 -2.74
C SER A 232 25.06 11.05 -3.72
N ARG A 233 25.52 11.82 -4.72
CA ARG A 233 26.44 11.30 -5.75
C ARG A 233 27.84 10.95 -5.19
N GLY A 234 28.13 11.31 -3.94
CA GLY A 234 29.38 11.06 -3.24
C GLY A 234 29.45 9.72 -2.53
N ASP A 235 28.33 9.06 -2.32
CA ASP A 235 28.25 7.76 -1.64
C ASP A 235 28.56 6.63 -2.66
N LYS A 236 29.87 6.33 -2.81
CA LYS A 236 30.39 5.18 -3.55
C LYS A 236 31.03 4.20 -2.59
#